data_e2baf97a4c6bbf15b960acb25f294db6
#
_entry.id   e2baf97a4c6bbf15b960acb25f294db6
#
_cell.length_a   1.000
_cell.length_b   1.000
_cell.length_c   1.000
_cell.angle_alpha   90.00
_cell.angle_beta   90.00
_cell.angle_gamma   90.00
#
_symmetry.space_group_name_H-M   'P 1'
#
loop_
_entity.id
_entity.type
_entity.pdbx_description
1 polymer ?
#
loop_
_entity_poly.entity_id
_entity_poly.type
_entity_poly.pdbx_seq_one_letter_code
_entity_poly.pdbx_strand_id
1 'polypeptide(L)'
;MCGITGFVSAPAAHDELTRAVRGMCGALEHRGPDDAGEWVDAAHGVAIGFRRLAIIDLSPAGHQPMVSASGRYVATLNGEIYNFEELRRELRAGGLAPEFRGHSDTEVMLAAFEAWGIDAVARFNGMFAIAVWDRRERRLYLVRDRMGVKPLYYGFAGDTFVYGSELKALRRHPGFDARIDRNALRLYLSFLYVPAPFSIYEGIAKAMPGTIVTLDPDARTTRTTVYWSARDAAIAGTRDRFAGTEEEASHELEALLRDAIRIRMVADVPIGVFLSGGVDSSLVTALMQAESATPVKSFSIGFDDIGYNEAPYAAAVARHLGTDHTELTVHERDALDVIPRLGRMYDEPFADSSQIPTHLVSALARRHVTVSLSGDGGDELFGGYTRYFVGQRLFRWIARTPRGMRPALGRALGRIPARMYDRLRPRLGERAHKVARVLQANDIDAMYFELVSHWTAAAWPPHSTAVAPVLDRAQWPALADPVERMMYFDQISYLPDDILAKVDRASMAASLESREPLLDYRLVEFAWRLPLSMKVRAGKGKRVLRRVLYRYVPEELIERPKMGFGIPLGAWLRGPLRDWAEPLLSEAALRKHGLLDPAPIRAKWNEHLAGRYDWNFYLWGILMLQVWLDAAA
;
A
#
# COMPACT_ATOMS: atom_id res chain seq x y z
N MET A 1 5.02 6.58 -13.11
CA MET A 1 5.79 6.31 -11.86
C MET A 1 7.20 5.89 -12.17
N CYS A 2 8.14 6.21 -11.29
CA CYS A 2 9.57 6.07 -11.55
C CYS A 2 10.24 5.14 -10.53
N GLY A 3 11.53 4.94 -10.68
CA GLY A 3 12.39 4.31 -9.68
C GLY A 3 13.48 5.27 -9.25
N ILE A 4 13.59 5.55 -7.97
CA ILE A 4 14.68 6.35 -7.40
C ILE A 4 15.61 5.46 -6.59
N THR A 5 16.91 5.76 -6.62
CA THR A 5 17.90 5.11 -5.77
C THR A 5 19.13 5.97 -5.64
N GLY A 6 19.96 5.69 -4.66
CA GLY A 6 21.22 6.38 -4.49
C GLY A 6 21.90 6.04 -3.18
N PHE A 7 23.05 6.66 -2.99
CA PHE A 7 23.83 6.47 -1.76
C PHE A 7 24.72 7.68 -1.46
N VAL A 8 25.17 7.75 -0.20
CA VAL A 8 26.20 8.67 0.28
C VAL A 8 27.26 7.85 1.00
N SER A 9 28.48 7.89 0.50
CA SER A 9 29.65 7.17 0.98
C SER A 9 30.80 8.12 1.32
N ALA A 10 31.95 7.59 1.69
CA ALA A 10 33.19 8.35 1.62
C ALA A 10 33.48 8.77 0.17
N PRO A 11 34.23 9.87 -0.05
CA PRO A 11 34.72 10.26 -1.38
C PRO A 11 35.41 9.10 -2.09
N ALA A 12 35.07 8.89 -3.37
CA ALA A 12 35.66 7.83 -4.21
C ALA A 12 35.74 8.28 -5.66
N ALA A 13 36.37 7.45 -6.53
CA ALA A 13 36.49 7.78 -7.94
C ALA A 13 35.10 7.88 -8.60
N HIS A 14 34.94 8.87 -9.49
CA HIS A 14 33.68 9.14 -10.20
C HIS A 14 33.12 7.87 -10.88
N ASP A 15 33.99 7.13 -11.58
CA ASP A 15 33.59 5.92 -12.31
C ASP A 15 33.16 4.77 -11.39
N GLU A 16 33.70 4.71 -10.17
CA GLU A 16 33.32 3.73 -9.17
C GLU A 16 31.89 4.01 -8.66
N LEU A 17 31.62 5.25 -8.24
CA LEU A 17 30.31 5.67 -7.79
C LEU A 17 29.26 5.53 -8.90
N THR A 18 29.61 5.92 -10.12
CA THR A 18 28.72 5.78 -11.29
C THR A 18 28.38 4.33 -11.57
N ARG A 19 29.35 3.42 -11.51
CA ARG A 19 29.12 2.00 -11.72
C ARG A 19 28.19 1.41 -10.65
N ALA A 20 28.39 1.78 -9.40
CA ALA A 20 27.56 1.31 -8.29
C ALA A 20 26.10 1.79 -8.44
N VAL A 21 25.87 3.09 -8.64
CA VAL A 21 24.50 3.63 -8.77
C VAL A 21 23.79 3.12 -10.02
N ARG A 22 24.53 2.94 -11.14
CA ARG A 22 23.97 2.33 -12.37
C ARG A 22 23.53 0.89 -12.15
N GLY A 23 24.28 0.11 -11.37
CA GLY A 23 23.88 -1.24 -10.96
C GLY A 23 22.60 -1.25 -10.13
N MET A 24 22.42 -0.27 -9.22
CA MET A 24 21.21 -0.08 -8.44
C MET A 24 20.03 0.32 -9.33
N CYS A 25 20.22 1.25 -10.29
CA CYS A 25 19.19 1.66 -11.25
C CYS A 25 18.71 0.51 -12.13
N GLY A 26 19.61 -0.37 -12.57
CA GLY A 26 19.27 -1.54 -13.39
C GLY A 26 18.23 -2.46 -12.73
N ALA A 27 18.23 -2.55 -11.39
CA ALA A 27 17.22 -3.32 -10.65
C ALA A 27 15.82 -2.69 -10.68
N LEU A 28 15.68 -1.42 -11.07
CA LEU A 28 14.42 -0.67 -11.12
C LEU A 28 13.86 -0.46 -12.53
N GLU A 29 14.42 -1.14 -13.54
CA GLU A 29 14.03 -0.94 -14.95
C GLU A 29 12.54 -1.14 -15.21
N HIS A 30 11.92 -2.13 -14.54
CA HIS A 30 10.48 -2.40 -14.64
C HIS A 30 9.60 -1.24 -14.15
N ARG A 31 10.12 -0.38 -13.25
CA ARG A 31 9.40 0.82 -12.78
C ARG A 31 9.46 1.95 -13.81
N GLY A 32 10.57 2.08 -14.51
CA GLY A 32 10.80 3.16 -15.45
C GLY A 32 11.59 2.70 -16.67
N PRO A 33 10.90 2.15 -17.69
CA PRO A 33 11.55 1.64 -18.90
C PRO A 33 11.97 2.71 -19.89
N ASP A 34 11.40 3.95 -19.79
CA ASP A 34 11.48 4.94 -20.86
C ASP A 34 12.78 5.74 -20.86
N ASP A 35 13.37 6.00 -19.67
CA ASP A 35 14.62 6.77 -19.54
C ASP A 35 15.39 6.37 -18.28
N ALA A 36 16.69 6.66 -18.24
CA ALA A 36 17.56 6.43 -17.08
C ALA A 36 18.57 7.56 -16.94
N GLY A 37 18.83 7.97 -15.70
CA GLY A 37 19.82 8.98 -15.41
C GLY A 37 20.58 8.72 -14.13
N GLU A 38 21.80 9.22 -14.10
CA GLU A 38 22.66 9.24 -12.91
C GLU A 38 23.35 10.59 -12.74
N TRP A 39 23.53 10.98 -11.47
CA TRP A 39 24.32 12.15 -11.10
C TRP A 39 25.25 11.79 -9.95
N VAL A 40 26.51 12.26 -10.04
CA VAL A 40 27.57 11.92 -9.08
C VAL A 40 28.30 13.17 -8.64
N ASP A 41 28.49 13.31 -7.33
CA ASP A 41 29.42 14.25 -6.69
C ASP A 41 30.53 13.44 -5.99
N ALA A 42 31.60 13.18 -6.72
CA ALA A 42 32.71 12.36 -6.25
C ALA A 42 33.43 12.94 -5.03
N ALA A 43 33.46 14.27 -4.93
CA ALA A 43 34.12 14.99 -3.80
C ALA A 43 33.38 14.77 -2.48
N HIS A 44 32.06 14.53 -2.53
CA HIS A 44 31.21 14.30 -1.35
C HIS A 44 30.71 12.85 -1.28
N GLY A 45 31.12 11.97 -2.18
CA GLY A 45 30.70 10.56 -2.18
C GLY A 45 29.22 10.33 -2.48
N VAL A 46 28.55 11.28 -3.14
CA VAL A 46 27.11 11.21 -3.43
C VAL A 46 26.86 10.65 -4.82
N ALA A 47 25.98 9.67 -4.91
CA ALA A 47 25.49 9.15 -6.19
C ALA A 47 23.97 9.01 -6.16
N ILE A 48 23.30 9.59 -7.15
CA ILE A 48 21.84 9.62 -7.30
C ILE A 48 21.48 8.97 -8.63
N GLY A 49 20.54 8.05 -8.62
CA GLY A 49 20.11 7.33 -9.79
C GLY A 49 18.60 7.33 -9.99
N PHE A 50 18.17 7.22 -11.23
CA PHE A 50 16.78 7.35 -11.64
C PHE A 50 16.40 6.43 -12.79
N ARG A 51 15.18 5.91 -12.75
CA ARG A 51 14.50 5.23 -13.86
C ARG A 51 13.15 5.87 -14.10
N ARG A 52 12.86 6.27 -15.35
CA ARG A 52 11.70 7.05 -15.72
C ARG A 52 10.63 6.23 -16.41
N LEU A 53 9.38 6.36 -15.91
CA LEU A 53 8.18 6.14 -16.69
C LEU A 53 7.65 7.54 -17.04
N ALA A 54 7.72 7.92 -18.29
CA ALA A 54 7.38 9.27 -18.75
C ALA A 54 5.86 9.46 -18.82
N ILE A 55 5.32 10.38 -18.03
CA ILE A 55 3.88 10.64 -17.90
C ILE A 55 3.55 12.12 -18.11
N ILE A 56 4.28 13.02 -17.43
CA ILE A 56 4.20 14.47 -17.62
C ILE A 56 5.52 14.95 -18.19
N ASP A 57 5.47 15.80 -19.22
CA ASP A 57 6.60 16.31 -19.98
C ASP A 57 7.44 15.18 -20.63
N LEU A 58 6.94 14.65 -21.74
CA LEU A 58 7.63 13.56 -22.47
C LEU A 58 8.95 13.99 -23.14
N SER A 59 9.30 15.28 -23.06
CA SER A 59 10.52 15.84 -23.63
C SER A 59 11.76 15.53 -22.77
N PRO A 60 12.98 15.78 -23.26
CA PRO A 60 14.21 15.69 -22.47
C PRO A 60 14.25 16.64 -21.26
N ALA A 61 13.41 17.68 -21.18
CA ALA A 61 13.32 18.58 -20.04
C ALA A 61 12.80 17.87 -18.76
N GLY A 62 12.06 16.76 -18.93
CA GLY A 62 11.62 15.91 -17.81
C GLY A 62 12.66 14.89 -17.34
N HIS A 63 13.90 14.88 -17.85
CA HIS A 63 14.97 13.97 -17.43
C HIS A 63 15.40 14.21 -15.98
N GLN A 64 15.72 13.11 -15.27
CA GLN A 64 16.18 13.13 -13.89
C GLN A 64 17.41 12.20 -13.71
N PRO A 65 18.30 12.46 -12.73
CA PRO A 65 18.24 13.50 -11.69
C PRO A 65 18.25 14.90 -12.24
N MET A 66 17.35 15.77 -11.73
CA MET A 66 17.20 17.14 -12.22
C MET A 66 17.92 18.11 -11.29
N VAL A 67 18.65 19.07 -11.89
CA VAL A 67 19.38 20.13 -11.17
C VAL A 67 18.53 21.39 -11.19
N SER A 68 18.37 22.03 -10.03
CA SER A 68 17.64 23.30 -9.91
C SER A 68 18.31 24.44 -10.66
N ALA A 69 17.57 25.52 -10.93
CA ALA A 69 18.06 26.66 -11.72
C ALA A 69 19.32 27.32 -11.13
N SER A 70 19.43 27.40 -9.81
CA SER A 70 20.62 27.92 -9.11
C SER A 70 21.79 26.91 -9.05
N GLY A 71 21.53 25.62 -9.37
CA GLY A 71 22.50 24.55 -9.19
C GLY A 71 22.63 24.05 -7.75
N ARG A 72 21.83 24.58 -6.80
CA ARG A 72 21.89 24.21 -5.38
C ARG A 72 21.35 22.82 -5.11
N TYR A 73 20.19 22.49 -5.67
CA TYR A 73 19.52 21.22 -5.43
C TYR A 73 19.65 20.27 -6.60
N VAL A 74 19.85 18.99 -6.29
CA VAL A 74 19.73 17.89 -7.24
C VAL A 74 18.69 16.92 -6.71
N ALA A 75 17.67 16.64 -7.51
CA ALA A 75 16.54 15.85 -7.03
C ALA A 75 16.10 14.75 -7.99
N THR A 76 15.49 13.72 -7.39
CA THR A 76 14.70 12.70 -8.07
C THR A 76 13.33 12.57 -7.43
N LEU A 77 12.31 12.37 -8.26
CA LEU A 77 10.90 12.22 -7.88
C LEU A 77 10.35 10.92 -8.44
N ASN A 78 9.95 10.01 -7.56
CA ASN A 78 9.08 8.89 -7.91
C ASN A 78 7.66 9.22 -7.48
N GLY A 79 6.82 9.64 -8.39
CA GLY A 79 5.44 10.03 -8.13
C GLY A 79 5.01 11.26 -8.91
N GLU A 80 3.99 11.94 -8.41
CA GLU A 80 3.37 13.11 -9.02
C GLU A 80 3.01 14.15 -7.95
N ILE A 81 3.29 15.43 -8.21
CA ILE A 81 2.80 16.57 -7.42
C ILE A 81 1.60 17.18 -8.16
N TYR A 82 0.39 16.73 -7.85
CA TYR A 82 -0.82 17.03 -8.59
C TYR A 82 -1.19 18.52 -8.65
N ASN A 83 -0.83 19.30 -7.64
CA ASN A 83 -1.08 20.74 -7.60
C ASN A 83 0.06 21.59 -8.17
N PHE A 84 0.94 21.01 -8.99
CA PHE A 84 2.12 21.72 -9.53
C PHE A 84 1.77 22.97 -10.33
N GLU A 85 0.64 22.99 -11.07
CA GLU A 85 0.21 24.18 -11.78
C GLU A 85 -0.22 25.33 -10.85
N GLU A 86 -0.78 25.02 -9.69
CA GLU A 86 -1.09 26.00 -8.66
C GLU A 86 0.20 26.58 -8.07
N LEU A 87 1.15 25.71 -7.70
CA LEU A 87 2.46 26.11 -7.20
C LEU A 87 3.23 26.95 -8.23
N ARG A 88 3.18 26.59 -9.50
CA ARG A 88 3.79 27.35 -10.61
C ARG A 88 3.22 28.77 -10.70
N ARG A 89 1.91 28.91 -10.57
CA ARG A 89 1.25 30.24 -10.55
C ARG A 89 1.65 31.06 -9.34
N GLU A 90 1.72 30.44 -8.15
CA GLU A 90 2.14 31.09 -6.91
C GLU A 90 3.60 31.59 -7.00
N LEU A 91 4.52 30.74 -7.48
CA LEU A 91 5.92 31.10 -7.71
C LEU A 91 6.06 32.28 -8.68
N ARG A 92 5.32 32.29 -9.78
CA ARG A 92 5.30 33.39 -10.76
C ARG A 92 4.78 34.69 -10.13
N ALA A 93 3.67 34.62 -9.43
CA ALA A 93 3.06 35.78 -8.77
C ALA A 93 3.98 36.38 -7.70
N GLY A 94 4.75 35.54 -7.01
CA GLY A 94 5.74 35.97 -6.02
C GLY A 94 7.08 36.45 -6.59
N GLY A 95 7.29 36.38 -7.90
CA GLY A 95 8.57 36.71 -8.55
C GLY A 95 9.69 35.71 -8.19
N LEU A 96 9.33 34.48 -7.77
CA LEU A 96 10.25 33.44 -7.32
C LEU A 96 10.44 32.34 -8.38
N ALA A 97 9.68 32.38 -9.48
CA ALA A 97 9.76 31.40 -10.55
C ALA A 97 11.04 31.58 -11.38
N PRO A 98 11.80 30.51 -11.65
CA PRO A 98 12.84 30.56 -12.68
C PRO A 98 12.19 30.59 -14.07
N GLU A 99 13.03 30.71 -15.11
CA GLU A 99 12.61 30.38 -16.46
C GLU A 99 12.50 28.85 -16.58
N PHE A 100 11.26 28.34 -16.68
CA PHE A 100 10.99 26.91 -16.80
C PHE A 100 11.38 26.41 -18.20
N ARG A 101 12.10 25.31 -18.28
CA ARG A 101 12.55 24.66 -19.53
C ARG A 101 11.48 23.73 -20.11
N GLY A 102 10.61 23.20 -19.21
CA GLY A 102 9.57 22.27 -19.53
C GLY A 102 8.28 22.57 -18.78
N HIS A 103 7.41 21.56 -18.69
CA HIS A 103 6.15 21.67 -17.97
C HIS A 103 5.98 20.60 -16.87
N SER A 104 7.08 19.88 -16.50
CA SER A 104 7.04 18.85 -15.49
C SER A 104 6.77 19.42 -14.08
N ASP A 105 6.14 18.61 -13.25
CA ASP A 105 5.97 18.85 -11.83
C ASP A 105 7.30 18.85 -11.06
N THR A 106 8.27 18.06 -11.51
CA THR A 106 9.62 17.99 -10.93
C THR A 106 10.36 19.32 -11.01
N GLU A 107 10.23 20.05 -12.13
CA GLU A 107 10.85 21.37 -12.27
C GLU A 107 10.20 22.39 -11.33
N VAL A 108 8.87 22.31 -11.16
CA VAL A 108 8.13 23.16 -10.20
C VAL A 108 8.50 22.82 -8.77
N MET A 109 8.67 21.54 -8.45
CA MET A 109 9.16 21.08 -7.14
C MET A 109 10.52 21.69 -6.80
N LEU A 110 11.46 21.67 -7.73
CA LEU A 110 12.79 22.27 -7.53
C LEU A 110 12.72 23.79 -7.34
N ALA A 111 11.88 24.48 -8.12
CA ALA A 111 11.64 25.92 -7.93
C ALA A 111 11.03 26.21 -6.55
N ALA A 112 10.13 25.37 -6.08
CA ALA A 112 9.55 25.48 -4.74
C ALA A 112 10.61 25.27 -3.64
N PHE A 113 11.56 24.35 -3.79
CA PHE A 113 12.67 24.18 -2.86
C PHE A 113 13.61 25.39 -2.87
N GLU A 114 13.85 26.01 -4.01
CA GLU A 114 14.64 27.24 -4.06
C GLU A 114 13.96 28.41 -3.35
N ALA A 115 12.63 28.52 -3.51
CA ALA A 115 11.85 29.60 -2.94
C ALA A 115 11.61 29.44 -1.42
N TRP A 116 11.29 28.21 -0.96
CA TRP A 116 10.78 27.97 0.40
C TRP A 116 11.59 26.92 1.18
N GLY A 117 12.70 26.39 0.61
CA GLY A 117 13.46 25.33 1.24
C GLY A 117 12.67 24.03 1.34
N ILE A 118 13.11 23.13 2.25
CA ILE A 118 12.47 21.81 2.42
C ILE A 118 11.02 21.90 2.93
N ASP A 119 10.63 23.00 3.57
CA ASP A 119 9.28 23.24 4.06
C ASP A 119 8.24 23.35 2.92
N ALA A 120 8.70 23.55 1.67
CA ALA A 120 7.85 23.46 0.47
C ALA A 120 7.03 22.17 0.40
N VAL A 121 7.53 21.07 0.97
CA VAL A 121 6.87 19.76 1.01
C VAL A 121 5.46 19.83 1.61
N ALA A 122 5.25 20.68 2.62
CA ALA A 122 3.95 20.87 3.25
C ALA A 122 2.87 21.43 2.29
N ARG A 123 3.29 22.10 1.20
CA ARG A 123 2.41 22.68 0.16
C ARG A 123 2.04 21.68 -0.95
N PHE A 124 2.76 20.57 -1.07
CA PHE A 124 2.54 19.60 -2.13
C PHE A 124 1.29 18.77 -1.87
N ASN A 125 0.40 18.66 -2.85
CA ASN A 125 -0.65 17.65 -2.91
C ASN A 125 -0.24 16.62 -3.95
N GLY A 126 0.09 15.41 -3.51
CA GLY A 126 0.66 14.42 -4.41
C GLY A 126 0.85 13.05 -3.76
N MET A 127 1.31 12.14 -4.58
CA MET A 127 1.87 10.85 -4.21
C MET A 127 3.34 10.85 -4.60
N PHE A 128 4.25 10.72 -3.66
CA PHE A 128 5.67 10.86 -3.97
C PHE A 128 6.63 10.19 -2.98
N ALA A 129 7.74 9.73 -3.53
CA ALA A 129 8.99 9.54 -2.83
C ALA A 129 10.03 10.41 -3.51
N ILE A 130 10.65 11.33 -2.76
CA ILE A 130 11.60 12.33 -3.28
C ILE A 130 12.94 12.13 -2.59
N ALA A 131 14.02 12.22 -3.35
CA ALA A 131 15.37 12.39 -2.81
C ALA A 131 15.94 13.71 -3.31
N VAL A 132 16.39 14.57 -2.40
CA VAL A 132 16.96 15.90 -2.70
C VAL A 132 18.31 16.03 -2.02
N TRP A 133 19.36 16.26 -2.82
CA TRP A 133 20.68 16.63 -2.34
C TRP A 133 20.82 18.16 -2.37
N ASP A 134 20.99 18.77 -1.19
CA ASP A 134 21.36 20.19 -1.06
C ASP A 134 22.88 20.29 -1.07
N ARG A 135 23.44 20.74 -2.19
CA ARG A 135 24.88 20.88 -2.41
C ARG A 135 25.52 21.94 -1.52
N ARG A 136 24.73 22.95 -1.09
CA ARG A 136 25.21 24.04 -0.21
C ARG A 136 25.29 23.60 1.25
N GLU A 137 24.21 22.98 1.74
CA GLU A 137 24.13 22.53 3.13
C GLU A 137 24.75 21.16 3.34
N ARG A 138 25.09 20.45 2.24
CA ARG A 138 25.57 19.05 2.21
C ARG A 138 24.64 18.14 3.03
N ARG A 139 23.36 18.17 2.69
CA ARG A 139 22.30 17.35 3.32
C ARG A 139 21.52 16.60 2.26
N LEU A 140 21.22 15.34 2.56
CA LEU A 140 20.29 14.56 1.77
C LEU A 140 18.94 14.53 2.49
N TYR A 141 17.88 14.92 1.79
CA TYR A 141 16.52 14.83 2.27
C TYR A 141 15.80 13.71 1.50
N LEU A 142 15.20 12.79 2.24
CA LEU A 142 14.32 11.76 1.71
C LEU A 142 12.91 12.05 2.19
N VAL A 143 11.97 12.23 1.28
CA VAL A 143 10.59 12.64 1.60
C VAL A 143 9.62 11.56 1.15
N ARG A 144 8.71 11.14 2.02
CA ARG A 144 7.61 10.25 1.66
C ARG A 144 6.27 10.97 1.77
N ASP A 145 5.38 10.74 0.80
CA ASP A 145 4.06 11.35 0.78
C ASP A 145 3.21 11.05 2.03
N ARG A 146 2.13 11.83 2.22
CA ARG A 146 1.31 11.82 3.44
C ARG A 146 0.71 10.46 3.78
N MET A 147 0.25 9.71 2.77
CA MET A 147 -0.41 8.42 2.98
C MET A 147 0.54 7.23 2.72
N GLY A 148 1.79 7.50 2.29
CA GLY A 148 2.76 6.47 1.97
C GLY A 148 2.45 5.70 0.69
N VAL A 149 1.83 6.35 -0.29
CA VAL A 149 1.50 5.76 -1.59
C VAL A 149 2.75 5.28 -2.31
N LYS A 150 3.81 6.09 -2.29
CA LYS A 150 5.07 5.71 -2.93
C LYS A 150 6.05 5.11 -1.92
N PRO A 151 6.70 3.99 -2.29
CA PRO A 151 7.65 3.32 -1.41
C PRO A 151 8.98 4.06 -1.33
N LEU A 152 9.59 4.03 -0.13
CA LEU A 152 10.91 4.59 0.10
C LEU A 152 11.61 3.83 1.25
N TYR A 153 12.72 3.20 0.92
CA TYR A 153 13.59 2.50 1.86
C TYR A 153 14.90 3.26 2.03
N TYR A 154 15.48 3.18 3.22
CA TYR A 154 16.77 3.80 3.52
C TYR A 154 17.47 3.10 4.68
N GLY A 155 18.78 3.30 4.80
CA GLY A 155 19.56 2.79 5.92
C GLY A 155 21.05 2.77 5.63
N PHE A 156 21.80 2.03 6.42
CA PHE A 156 23.23 1.91 6.27
C PHE A 156 23.62 0.51 5.76
N ALA A 157 24.33 0.47 4.65
CA ALA A 157 25.02 -0.70 4.12
C ALA A 157 26.51 -0.59 4.48
N GLY A 158 26.89 -1.14 5.61
CA GLY A 158 28.19 -0.86 6.22
C GLY A 158 28.32 0.62 6.58
N ASP A 159 29.30 1.28 5.98
CA ASP A 159 29.58 2.71 6.19
C ASP A 159 28.84 3.63 5.21
N THR A 160 28.14 3.10 4.24
CA THR A 160 27.44 3.85 3.19
C THR A 160 25.96 3.97 3.53
N PHE A 161 25.44 5.19 3.48
CA PHE A 161 24.01 5.41 3.53
C PHE A 161 23.40 5.14 2.16
N VAL A 162 22.39 4.26 2.10
CA VAL A 162 21.71 3.85 0.86
C VAL A 162 20.22 4.16 0.94
N TYR A 163 19.59 4.45 -0.21
CA TYR A 163 18.14 4.62 -0.29
C TYR A 163 17.59 4.16 -1.65
N GLY A 164 16.30 3.91 -1.71
CA GLY A 164 15.64 3.59 -2.98
C GLY A 164 14.16 3.23 -2.84
N SER A 165 13.50 3.18 -3.98
CA SER A 165 12.10 2.78 -4.10
C SER A 165 11.88 1.31 -3.74
N GLU A 166 12.86 0.45 -3.99
CA GLU A 166 12.78 -1.00 -3.80
C GLU A 166 14.08 -1.56 -3.22
N LEU A 167 13.94 -2.56 -2.33
CA LEU A 167 15.09 -3.20 -1.66
C LEU A 167 16.03 -3.90 -2.65
N LYS A 168 15.51 -4.40 -3.78
CA LYS A 168 16.35 -5.02 -4.82
C LYS A 168 17.38 -4.05 -5.40
N ALA A 169 17.11 -2.74 -5.41
CA ALA A 169 18.07 -1.71 -5.80
C ALA A 169 19.17 -1.56 -4.74
N LEU A 170 18.78 -1.49 -3.45
CA LEU A 170 19.75 -1.39 -2.35
C LEU A 170 20.68 -2.60 -2.30
N ARG A 171 20.15 -3.80 -2.55
CA ARG A 171 20.93 -5.06 -2.61
C ARG A 171 21.99 -5.08 -3.69
N ARG A 172 21.91 -4.22 -4.71
CA ARG A 172 22.95 -4.09 -5.74
C ARG A 172 24.17 -3.27 -5.29
N HIS A 173 24.04 -2.56 -4.16
CA HIS A 173 25.18 -1.86 -3.59
C HIS A 173 26.19 -2.86 -2.99
N PRO A 174 27.50 -2.75 -3.30
CA PRO A 174 28.50 -3.74 -2.88
C PRO A 174 28.60 -3.96 -1.36
N GLY A 175 28.32 -2.92 -0.58
CA GLY A 175 28.34 -2.99 0.89
C GLY A 175 27.04 -3.46 1.54
N PHE A 176 26.03 -3.86 0.75
CA PHE A 176 24.75 -4.27 1.31
C PHE A 176 24.84 -5.62 2.02
N ASP A 177 24.37 -5.67 3.27
CA ASP A 177 24.23 -6.90 4.04
C ASP A 177 22.78 -7.39 4.01
N ALA A 178 22.56 -8.57 3.43
CA ALA A 178 21.22 -9.15 3.26
C ALA A 178 20.75 -9.97 4.46
N ARG A 179 21.26 -9.69 5.68
CA ARG A 179 20.80 -10.37 6.89
C ARG A 179 19.34 -10.05 7.19
N ILE A 180 18.57 -11.11 7.44
CA ILE A 180 17.14 -11.00 7.71
C ILE A 180 16.92 -10.53 9.15
N ASP A 181 16.15 -9.45 9.32
CA ASP A 181 15.65 -9.01 10.62
C ASP A 181 14.56 -9.97 11.11
N ARG A 182 14.87 -10.72 12.16
CA ARG A 182 13.94 -11.68 12.77
C ARG A 182 12.71 -11.01 13.39
N ASN A 183 12.79 -9.74 13.78
CA ASN A 183 11.64 -8.98 14.27
C ASN A 183 10.70 -8.65 13.14
N ALA A 184 11.23 -8.17 12.02
CA ALA A 184 10.47 -7.91 10.80
C ALA A 184 9.82 -9.20 10.26
N LEU A 185 10.54 -10.31 10.26
CA LEU A 185 10.00 -11.62 9.88
C LEU A 185 8.82 -12.03 10.77
N ARG A 186 8.92 -11.83 12.09
CA ARG A 186 7.82 -12.09 13.01
C ARG A 186 6.60 -11.22 12.74
N LEU A 187 6.81 -9.93 12.45
CA LEU A 187 5.72 -9.01 12.10
C LEU A 187 5.07 -9.44 10.77
N TYR A 188 5.87 -9.82 9.77
CA TYR A 188 5.36 -10.40 8.53
C TYR A 188 4.45 -11.61 8.78
N LEU A 189 4.90 -12.56 9.59
CA LEU A 189 4.11 -13.76 9.87
C LEU A 189 2.82 -13.45 10.64
N SER A 190 2.82 -12.36 11.42
CA SER A 190 1.62 -11.89 12.10
C SER A 190 0.65 -11.18 11.14
N PHE A 191 1.14 -10.30 10.28
CA PHE A 191 0.30 -9.43 9.45
C PHE A 191 0.24 -9.83 7.97
N LEU A 192 1.12 -10.71 7.50
CA LEU A 192 1.34 -11.11 6.10
C LEU A 192 1.98 -10.00 5.23
N TYR A 193 2.46 -8.95 5.86
CA TYR A 193 3.32 -7.89 5.32
C TYR A 193 4.28 -7.41 6.42
N VAL A 194 5.34 -6.72 6.04
CA VAL A 194 6.27 -6.09 7.00
C VAL A 194 5.80 -4.66 7.25
N PRO A 195 5.32 -4.30 8.45
CA PRO A 195 4.85 -2.94 8.72
C PRO A 195 6.00 -1.95 8.87
N ALA A 196 5.81 -0.70 8.41
CA ALA A 196 6.76 0.39 8.63
C ALA A 196 6.93 0.66 10.15
N PRO A 197 8.11 1.10 10.61
CA PRO A 197 9.31 1.45 9.84
C PRO A 197 10.20 0.25 9.48
N PHE A 198 9.80 -0.97 9.81
CA PHE A 198 10.63 -2.15 9.58
C PHE A 198 10.77 -2.48 8.10
N SER A 199 11.90 -3.05 7.71
CA SER A 199 12.07 -3.80 6.48
C SER A 199 12.57 -5.20 6.81
N ILE A 200 12.54 -6.10 5.86
CA ILE A 200 12.98 -7.49 6.07
C ILE A 200 14.49 -7.60 6.34
N TYR A 201 15.30 -6.58 6.04
CA TYR A 201 16.73 -6.57 6.23
C TYR A 201 17.16 -5.73 7.42
N GLU A 202 18.14 -6.23 8.20
CA GLU A 202 18.77 -5.49 9.30
C GLU A 202 19.41 -4.20 8.78
N GLY A 203 19.31 -3.12 9.56
CA GLY A 203 19.91 -1.82 9.23
C GLY A 203 19.18 -1.00 8.15
N ILE A 204 18.12 -1.55 7.55
CA ILE A 204 17.29 -0.85 6.55
C ILE A 204 15.89 -0.60 7.12
N ALA A 205 15.37 0.59 6.86
CA ALA A 205 14.04 1.01 7.29
C ALA A 205 13.17 1.48 6.12
N LYS A 206 11.85 1.43 6.30
CA LYS A 206 10.89 2.17 5.48
C LYS A 206 10.74 3.58 6.02
N ALA A 207 10.81 4.59 5.17
CA ALA A 207 10.41 5.94 5.56
C ALA A 207 8.92 5.93 5.94
N MET A 208 8.58 6.54 7.07
CA MET A 208 7.19 6.63 7.52
C MET A 208 6.39 7.57 6.61
N PRO A 209 5.09 7.32 6.38
CA PRO A 209 4.21 8.26 5.68
C PRO A 209 4.24 9.65 6.31
N GLY A 210 4.23 10.71 5.48
CA GLY A 210 4.21 12.10 5.95
C GLY A 210 5.49 12.56 6.63
N THR A 211 6.65 11.97 6.31
CA THR A 211 7.94 12.30 6.96
C THR A 211 9.02 12.74 5.97
N ILE A 212 9.96 13.49 6.51
CA ILE A 212 11.23 13.88 5.89
C ILE A 212 12.35 13.26 6.73
N VAL A 213 13.16 12.40 6.11
CA VAL A 213 14.39 11.88 6.69
C VAL A 213 15.55 12.72 6.18
N THR A 214 16.25 13.38 7.09
CA THR A 214 17.43 14.20 6.77
C THR A 214 18.68 13.45 7.19
N LEU A 215 19.57 13.19 6.24
CA LEU A 215 20.91 12.67 6.50
C LEU A 215 21.88 13.81 6.72
N ASP A 216 22.64 13.75 7.81
CA ASP A 216 23.88 14.46 8.02
C ASP A 216 25.05 13.54 7.67
N PRO A 217 25.70 13.69 6.50
CA PRO A 217 26.78 12.79 6.11
C PRO A 217 28.01 12.91 7.02
N ASP A 218 28.34 14.12 7.50
CA ASP A 218 29.51 14.38 8.33
C ASP A 218 29.36 13.70 9.70
N ALA A 219 28.14 13.77 10.29
CA ALA A 219 27.81 13.12 11.56
C ALA A 219 27.38 11.65 11.39
N ARG A 220 27.10 11.21 10.16
CA ARG A 220 26.58 9.87 9.83
C ARG A 220 25.30 9.55 10.63
N THR A 221 24.42 10.53 10.77
CA THR A 221 23.17 10.40 11.51
C THR A 221 21.98 10.80 10.64
N THR A 222 20.84 10.24 10.97
CA THR A 222 19.56 10.61 10.34
C THR A 222 18.64 11.25 11.38
N ARG A 223 17.88 12.26 10.94
CA ARG A 223 16.81 12.87 11.71
C ARG A 223 15.52 12.76 10.91
N THR A 224 14.43 12.31 11.56
CA THR A 224 13.10 12.27 10.96
C THR A 224 12.25 13.43 11.47
N THR A 225 11.66 14.18 10.55
CA THR A 225 10.68 15.25 10.82
C THR A 225 9.34 14.86 10.22
N VAL A 226 8.28 14.96 11.02
CA VAL A 226 6.90 14.73 10.56
C VAL A 226 6.36 16.04 10.02
N TYR A 227 5.96 16.11 8.74
CA TYR A 227 5.32 17.29 8.16
C TYR A 227 3.80 17.14 8.07
N TRP A 228 3.31 15.91 8.17
CA TRP A 228 1.88 15.56 8.25
C TRP A 228 1.70 14.19 8.90
N SER A 229 0.60 13.97 9.63
CA SER A 229 0.30 12.64 10.18
C SER A 229 -1.20 12.34 10.17
N ALA A 230 -1.56 11.08 9.89
CA ALA A 230 -2.93 10.58 10.05
C ALA A 230 -3.43 10.71 11.50
N ARG A 231 -2.50 10.66 12.48
CA ARG A 231 -2.81 10.85 13.90
C ARG A 231 -3.32 12.26 14.17
N ASP A 232 -2.64 13.27 13.67
CA ASP A 232 -3.02 14.67 13.89
C ASP A 232 -4.30 15.01 13.12
N ALA A 233 -4.45 14.48 11.89
CA ALA A 233 -5.69 14.59 11.12
C ALA A 233 -6.89 13.99 11.88
N ALA A 234 -6.72 12.80 12.49
CA ALA A 234 -7.77 12.17 13.30
C ALA A 234 -8.11 12.98 14.54
N ILE A 235 -7.11 13.51 15.26
CA ILE A 235 -7.33 14.34 16.45
C ILE A 235 -8.04 15.64 16.07
N ALA A 236 -7.56 16.34 15.04
CA ALA A 236 -8.15 17.61 14.59
C ALA A 236 -9.59 17.40 14.11
N GLY A 237 -9.82 16.40 13.24
CA GLY A 237 -11.15 16.13 12.70
C GLY A 237 -12.15 15.69 13.77
N THR A 238 -11.72 14.94 14.79
CA THR A 238 -12.63 14.56 15.90
C THR A 238 -12.94 15.70 16.85
N ARG A 239 -12.09 16.71 16.94
CA ARG A 239 -12.35 17.95 17.71
C ARG A 239 -13.29 18.90 16.96
N ASP A 240 -13.09 19.02 15.64
CA ASP A 240 -13.86 19.90 14.76
C ASP A 240 -14.77 19.05 13.86
N ARG A 241 -15.81 18.45 14.48
CA ARG A 241 -16.77 17.60 13.75
C ARG A 241 -17.60 18.44 12.80
N PHE A 242 -17.87 17.86 11.63
CA PHE A 242 -18.80 18.43 10.67
C PHE A 242 -20.19 18.57 11.30
N ALA A 243 -20.69 19.79 11.37
CA ALA A 243 -21.93 20.13 12.06
C ALA A 243 -23.16 20.17 11.11
N GLY A 244 -22.95 20.11 9.81
CA GLY A 244 -24.01 20.14 8.79
C GLY A 244 -24.78 18.83 8.66
N THR A 245 -25.75 18.85 7.79
CA THR A 245 -26.56 17.68 7.41
C THR A 245 -25.77 16.68 6.59
N GLU A 246 -26.27 15.45 6.45
CA GLU A 246 -25.67 14.45 5.57
C GLU A 246 -25.72 14.86 4.09
N GLU A 247 -26.71 15.67 3.68
CA GLU A 247 -26.79 16.23 2.34
C GLU A 247 -25.64 17.20 2.08
N GLU A 248 -25.44 18.17 2.98
CA GLU A 248 -24.33 19.14 2.88
C GLU A 248 -22.98 18.43 2.89
N ALA A 249 -22.82 17.41 3.77
CA ALA A 249 -21.61 16.58 3.78
C ALA A 249 -21.38 15.88 2.45
N SER A 250 -22.45 15.38 1.80
CA SER A 250 -22.32 14.71 0.49
C SER A 250 -21.98 15.66 -0.64
N HIS A 251 -22.45 16.91 -0.59
CA HIS A 251 -22.08 17.94 -1.57
C HIS A 251 -20.62 18.40 -1.41
N GLU A 252 -20.17 18.66 -0.17
CA GLU A 252 -18.76 19.01 0.11
C GLU A 252 -17.82 17.88 -0.30
N LEU A 253 -18.18 16.63 0.04
CA LEU A 253 -17.42 15.46 -0.37
C LEU A 253 -17.34 15.30 -1.88
N GLU A 254 -18.45 15.50 -2.60
CA GLU A 254 -18.48 15.41 -4.06
C GLU A 254 -17.57 16.48 -4.71
N ALA A 255 -17.62 17.71 -4.21
CA ALA A 255 -16.74 18.78 -4.70
C ALA A 255 -15.25 18.46 -4.51
N LEU A 256 -14.88 17.95 -3.32
CA LEU A 256 -13.51 17.50 -3.03
C LEU A 256 -13.08 16.32 -3.91
N LEU A 257 -13.96 15.33 -4.11
CA LEU A 257 -13.69 14.17 -4.95
C LEU A 257 -13.50 14.55 -6.41
N ARG A 258 -14.35 15.43 -6.95
CA ARG A 258 -14.23 15.92 -8.34
C ARG A 258 -12.90 16.63 -8.54
N ASP A 259 -12.52 17.51 -7.62
CA ASP A 259 -11.22 18.19 -7.71
C ASP A 259 -10.06 17.21 -7.59
N ALA A 260 -10.11 16.28 -6.63
CA ALA A 260 -9.09 15.25 -6.45
C ALA A 260 -8.91 14.36 -7.68
N ILE A 261 -9.99 14.01 -8.37
CA ILE A 261 -9.97 13.25 -9.63
C ILE A 261 -9.42 14.12 -10.76
N ARG A 262 -9.93 15.34 -10.92
CA ARG A 262 -9.53 16.26 -11.98
C ARG A 262 -8.01 16.51 -12.00
N ILE A 263 -7.41 16.80 -10.84
CA ILE A 263 -5.94 17.01 -10.75
C ILE A 263 -5.14 15.73 -11.02
N ARG A 264 -5.73 14.56 -10.79
CA ARG A 264 -5.11 13.25 -11.07
C ARG A 264 -5.34 12.75 -12.50
N MET A 265 -6.17 13.44 -13.28
CA MET A 265 -6.35 13.17 -14.71
C MET A 265 -5.31 13.89 -15.58
N VAL A 266 -4.46 14.74 -15.00
CA VAL A 266 -3.41 15.44 -15.74
C VAL A 266 -2.31 14.45 -16.12
N ALA A 267 -2.09 14.24 -17.42
CA ALA A 267 -1.01 13.44 -18.00
C ALA A 267 -0.90 13.70 -19.50
N ASP A 268 0.31 13.51 -20.06
CA ASP A 268 0.58 13.59 -21.49
C ASP A 268 0.48 12.22 -22.19
N VAL A 269 -0.01 11.20 -21.43
CA VAL A 269 -0.20 9.82 -21.88
C VAL A 269 -1.64 9.36 -21.62
N PRO A 270 -2.13 8.28 -22.28
CA PRO A 270 -3.48 7.76 -22.04
C PRO A 270 -3.70 7.32 -20.60
N ILE A 271 -4.88 7.69 -20.07
CA ILE A 271 -5.34 7.37 -18.71
C ILE A 271 -6.58 6.48 -18.74
N GLY A 272 -6.71 5.60 -17.76
CA GLY A 272 -7.90 4.76 -17.52
C GLY A 272 -8.26 4.65 -16.04
N VAL A 273 -9.16 3.72 -15.72
CA VAL A 273 -9.62 3.46 -14.37
C VAL A 273 -9.89 1.97 -14.15
N PHE A 274 -9.55 1.45 -12.97
CA PHE A 274 -9.96 0.11 -12.57
C PHE A 274 -11.40 0.11 -12.06
N LEU A 275 -12.22 -0.78 -12.60
CA LEU A 275 -13.64 -0.88 -12.29
C LEU A 275 -13.99 -2.31 -11.84
N SER A 276 -14.37 -2.49 -10.57
CA SER A 276 -14.84 -3.76 -10.02
C SER A 276 -16.37 -3.83 -9.86
N GLY A 277 -17.09 -2.71 -10.13
CA GLY A 277 -18.51 -2.59 -9.81
C GLY A 277 -18.80 -2.46 -8.31
N GLY A 278 -17.79 -2.25 -7.47
CA GLY A 278 -17.91 -1.87 -6.07
C GLY A 278 -18.13 -0.37 -5.89
N VAL A 279 -18.48 0.07 -4.66
CA VAL A 279 -18.80 1.49 -4.38
C VAL A 279 -17.68 2.43 -4.79
N ASP A 280 -16.44 2.14 -4.36
CA ASP A 280 -15.30 3.06 -4.54
C ASP A 280 -14.89 3.17 -6.01
N SER A 281 -14.66 2.04 -6.67
CA SER A 281 -14.26 2.01 -8.07
C SER A 281 -15.34 2.60 -8.99
N SER A 282 -16.62 2.32 -8.71
CA SER A 282 -17.74 2.89 -9.46
C SER A 282 -17.84 4.41 -9.25
N LEU A 283 -17.59 4.91 -8.03
CA LEU A 283 -17.60 6.34 -7.73
C LEU A 283 -16.45 7.06 -8.47
N VAL A 284 -15.24 6.52 -8.39
CA VAL A 284 -14.08 7.09 -9.12
C VAL A 284 -14.34 7.10 -10.61
N THR A 285 -14.86 5.99 -11.18
CA THR A 285 -15.20 5.89 -12.61
C THR A 285 -16.28 6.89 -13.01
N ALA A 286 -17.34 7.00 -12.21
CA ALA A 286 -18.45 7.91 -12.49
C ALA A 286 -18.01 9.38 -12.51
N LEU A 287 -17.23 9.78 -11.51
CA LEU A 287 -16.70 11.14 -11.42
C LEU A 287 -15.65 11.42 -12.52
N MET A 288 -14.79 10.44 -12.82
CA MET A 288 -13.84 10.56 -13.92
C MET A 288 -14.55 10.74 -15.27
N GLN A 289 -15.65 9.99 -15.52
CA GLN A 289 -16.46 10.15 -16.72
C GLN A 289 -17.19 11.51 -16.74
N ALA A 290 -17.65 12.00 -15.60
CA ALA A 290 -18.28 13.32 -15.48
C ALA A 290 -17.30 14.48 -15.75
N GLU A 291 -16.02 14.30 -15.50
CA GLU A 291 -14.95 15.28 -15.81
C GLU A 291 -14.37 15.11 -17.23
N SER A 292 -14.75 14.06 -17.97
CA SER A 292 -14.22 13.76 -19.30
C SER A 292 -15.24 14.03 -20.40
N ALA A 293 -14.81 14.67 -21.50
CA ALA A 293 -15.62 14.88 -22.68
C ALA A 293 -15.72 13.64 -23.60
N THR A 294 -14.86 12.64 -23.37
CA THR A 294 -14.80 11.40 -24.15
C THR A 294 -15.00 10.18 -23.24
N PRO A 295 -15.42 9.02 -23.79
CA PRO A 295 -15.53 7.80 -23.02
C PRO A 295 -14.20 7.45 -22.32
N VAL A 296 -14.25 7.32 -20.99
CA VAL A 296 -13.11 6.94 -20.18
C VAL A 296 -12.81 5.44 -20.36
N LYS A 297 -11.53 5.10 -20.53
CA LYS A 297 -11.12 3.69 -20.57
C LYS A 297 -11.24 3.05 -19.19
N SER A 298 -12.04 1.99 -19.07
CA SER A 298 -12.23 1.27 -17.82
C SER A 298 -11.84 -0.20 -17.95
N PHE A 299 -11.24 -0.77 -16.90
CA PHE A 299 -10.68 -2.13 -16.93
C PHE A 299 -11.21 -2.95 -15.78
N SER A 300 -11.62 -4.19 -16.08
CA SER A 300 -12.00 -5.19 -15.07
C SER A 300 -11.43 -6.56 -15.40
N ILE A 301 -11.40 -7.41 -14.37
CA ILE A 301 -11.15 -8.83 -14.55
C ILE A 301 -12.29 -9.64 -13.98
N GLY A 302 -12.61 -10.75 -14.65
CA GLY A 302 -13.53 -11.78 -14.20
C GLY A 302 -12.79 -13.09 -13.97
N PHE A 303 -13.41 -13.99 -13.21
CA PHE A 303 -12.92 -15.33 -12.96
C PHE A 303 -13.97 -16.35 -13.42
N ASP A 304 -13.53 -17.54 -13.82
CA ASP A 304 -14.44 -18.64 -14.16
C ASP A 304 -15.29 -19.10 -12.97
N ASP A 305 -14.77 -18.95 -11.74
CA ASP A 305 -15.51 -19.25 -10.51
C ASP A 305 -16.53 -18.16 -10.21
N ILE A 306 -17.82 -18.50 -10.32
CA ILE A 306 -18.96 -17.60 -10.08
C ILE A 306 -18.88 -16.92 -8.70
N GLY A 307 -18.28 -17.59 -7.70
CA GLY A 307 -18.14 -17.05 -6.34
C GLY A 307 -17.14 -15.90 -6.20
N TYR A 308 -16.32 -15.64 -7.22
CA TYR A 308 -15.28 -14.60 -7.25
C TYR A 308 -15.37 -13.67 -8.46
N ASN A 309 -16.38 -13.85 -9.33
CA ASN A 309 -16.52 -13.10 -10.58
C ASN A 309 -17.29 -11.79 -10.37
N GLU A 310 -16.57 -10.66 -10.38
CA GLU A 310 -17.15 -9.30 -10.31
C GLU A 310 -17.39 -8.67 -11.70
N ALA A 311 -16.88 -9.26 -12.78
CA ALA A 311 -16.92 -8.66 -14.13
C ALA A 311 -18.34 -8.32 -14.63
N PRO A 312 -19.39 -9.15 -14.44
CA PRO A 312 -20.73 -8.80 -14.89
C PRO A 312 -21.26 -7.50 -14.26
N TYR A 313 -20.88 -7.24 -13.01
CA TYR A 313 -21.28 -6.02 -12.30
C TYR A 313 -20.49 -4.80 -12.78
N ALA A 314 -19.19 -4.98 -13.00
CA ALA A 314 -18.35 -3.94 -13.60
C ALA A 314 -18.86 -3.55 -14.99
N ALA A 315 -19.17 -4.53 -15.84
CA ALA A 315 -19.73 -4.31 -17.17
C ALA A 315 -21.09 -3.59 -17.14
N ALA A 316 -21.95 -3.88 -16.16
CA ALA A 316 -23.23 -3.18 -16.01
C ALA A 316 -23.05 -1.71 -15.65
N VAL A 317 -22.15 -1.41 -14.71
CA VAL A 317 -21.79 -0.02 -14.35
C VAL A 317 -21.12 0.70 -15.52
N ALA A 318 -20.18 0.06 -16.20
CA ALA A 318 -19.48 0.60 -17.37
C ALA A 318 -20.47 1.00 -18.50
N ARG A 319 -21.43 0.11 -18.79
CA ARG A 319 -22.48 0.38 -19.79
C ARG A 319 -23.38 1.55 -19.39
N HIS A 320 -23.75 1.64 -18.11
CA HIS A 320 -24.55 2.73 -17.60
C HIS A 320 -23.83 4.09 -17.73
N LEU A 321 -22.53 4.11 -17.38
CA LEU A 321 -21.70 5.32 -17.44
C LEU A 321 -21.21 5.67 -18.86
N GLY A 322 -21.33 4.74 -19.82
CA GLY A 322 -20.86 4.94 -21.20
C GLY A 322 -19.34 4.93 -21.34
N THR A 323 -18.62 4.18 -20.48
CA THR A 323 -17.15 4.06 -20.58
C THR A 323 -16.73 3.11 -21.68
N ASP A 324 -15.50 3.28 -22.23
CA ASP A 324 -14.82 2.33 -23.11
C ASP A 324 -14.23 1.20 -22.25
N HIS A 325 -15.03 0.13 -22.07
CA HIS A 325 -14.77 -0.91 -21.11
C HIS A 325 -14.06 -2.13 -21.71
N THR A 326 -12.95 -2.51 -21.10
CA THR A 326 -12.21 -3.73 -21.45
C THR A 326 -12.23 -4.71 -20.28
N GLU A 327 -12.70 -5.93 -20.52
CA GLU A 327 -12.76 -7.02 -19.56
C GLU A 327 -11.77 -8.14 -19.94
N LEU A 328 -11.10 -8.71 -18.95
CA LEU A 328 -10.29 -9.91 -19.08
C LEU A 328 -10.89 -11.02 -18.22
N THR A 329 -11.25 -12.14 -18.82
CA THR A 329 -11.53 -13.38 -18.07
C THR A 329 -10.20 -14.03 -17.71
N VAL A 330 -9.94 -14.15 -16.41
CA VAL A 330 -8.75 -14.81 -15.84
C VAL A 330 -9.07 -16.26 -15.57
N HIS A 331 -8.36 -17.14 -16.25
CA HIS A 331 -8.42 -18.57 -16.00
C HIS A 331 -7.45 -18.95 -14.87
N GLU A 332 -7.72 -20.07 -14.23
CA GLU A 332 -6.86 -20.61 -13.17
C GLU A 332 -5.38 -20.65 -13.58
N ARG A 333 -5.09 -21.08 -14.81
CA ARG A 333 -3.74 -21.14 -15.36
C ARG A 333 -3.04 -19.79 -15.38
N ASP A 334 -3.75 -18.71 -15.75
CA ASP A 334 -3.17 -17.37 -15.81
C ASP A 334 -2.71 -16.90 -14.43
N ALA A 335 -3.48 -17.26 -13.40
CA ALA A 335 -3.10 -16.97 -12.00
C ALA A 335 -1.91 -17.82 -11.54
N LEU A 336 -1.87 -19.11 -11.92
CA LEU A 336 -0.76 -20.02 -11.61
C LEU A 336 0.56 -19.53 -12.22
N ASP A 337 0.53 -18.97 -13.44
CA ASP A 337 1.72 -18.44 -14.14
C ASP A 337 2.31 -17.18 -13.46
N VAL A 338 1.52 -16.46 -12.66
CA VAL A 338 2.01 -15.28 -11.89
C VAL A 338 2.76 -15.68 -10.62
N ILE A 339 2.34 -16.77 -9.95
CA ILE A 339 2.83 -17.16 -8.62
C ILE A 339 4.36 -17.27 -8.52
N PRO A 340 5.09 -17.93 -9.46
CA PRO A 340 6.55 -18.02 -9.40
C PRO A 340 7.26 -16.65 -9.53
N ARG A 341 6.58 -15.65 -10.07
CA ARG A 341 7.11 -14.30 -10.30
C ARG A 341 6.97 -13.40 -9.07
N LEU A 342 6.05 -13.74 -8.14
CA LEU A 342 5.73 -12.92 -6.97
C LEU A 342 6.96 -12.66 -6.08
N GLY A 343 7.83 -13.64 -5.87
CA GLY A 343 9.04 -13.46 -5.07
C GLY A 343 10.02 -12.42 -5.62
N ARG A 344 9.99 -12.18 -6.95
CA ARG A 344 10.79 -11.12 -7.60
C ARG A 344 10.06 -9.79 -7.72
N MET A 345 8.72 -9.85 -7.73
CA MET A 345 7.86 -8.67 -7.85
C MET A 345 7.88 -7.85 -6.55
N TYR A 346 7.84 -8.54 -5.41
CA TYR A 346 7.86 -7.93 -4.09
C TYR A 346 9.26 -8.03 -3.48
N ASP A 347 9.73 -6.93 -2.91
CA ASP A 347 11.10 -6.81 -2.39
C ASP A 347 11.32 -7.52 -1.06
N GLU A 348 10.24 -7.76 -0.35
CA GLU A 348 10.18 -8.43 0.93
C GLU A 348 9.03 -9.42 0.92
N PRO A 349 8.95 -10.38 1.87
CA PRO A 349 7.85 -11.32 1.88
C PRO A 349 6.51 -10.58 1.99
N PHE A 350 5.58 -10.93 1.10
CA PHE A 350 4.26 -10.31 0.99
C PHE A 350 3.22 -11.36 0.63
N ALA A 351 2.08 -11.41 1.33
CA ALA A 351 1.15 -12.51 1.20
C ALA A 351 -0.35 -12.14 1.08
N ASP A 352 -0.68 -10.91 0.70
CA ASP A 352 -2.05 -10.63 0.26
C ASP A 352 -2.30 -11.35 -1.08
N SER A 353 -3.25 -12.30 -1.10
CA SER A 353 -3.54 -13.10 -2.30
C SER A 353 -4.11 -12.28 -3.46
N SER A 354 -4.65 -11.10 -3.18
CA SER A 354 -5.14 -10.18 -4.22
C SER A 354 -4.02 -9.52 -5.05
N GLN A 355 -2.75 -9.71 -4.68
CA GLN A 355 -1.60 -9.33 -5.52
C GLN A 355 -1.65 -9.95 -6.93
N ILE A 356 -2.18 -11.17 -7.06
CA ILE A 356 -2.31 -11.86 -8.35
C ILE A 356 -3.30 -11.14 -9.26
N PRO A 357 -4.60 -10.97 -8.90
CA PRO A 357 -5.54 -10.25 -9.73
C PRO A 357 -5.14 -8.78 -9.96
N THR A 358 -4.50 -8.12 -8.97
CA THR A 358 -4.01 -6.75 -9.15
C THR A 358 -2.94 -6.67 -10.25
N HIS A 359 -2.00 -7.62 -10.29
CA HIS A 359 -1.01 -7.67 -11.38
C HIS A 359 -1.65 -7.95 -12.73
N LEU A 360 -2.58 -8.89 -12.81
CA LEU A 360 -3.25 -9.25 -14.07
C LEU A 360 -4.06 -8.10 -14.66
N VAL A 361 -4.84 -7.37 -13.83
CA VAL A 361 -5.59 -6.20 -14.32
C VAL A 361 -4.66 -5.05 -14.69
N SER A 362 -3.54 -4.89 -14.01
CA SER A 362 -2.53 -3.89 -14.35
C SER A 362 -1.85 -4.20 -15.68
N ALA A 363 -1.50 -5.46 -15.91
CA ALA A 363 -0.92 -5.93 -17.17
C ALA A 363 -1.91 -5.79 -18.35
N LEU A 364 -3.22 -6.01 -18.11
CA LEU A 364 -4.27 -5.72 -19.07
C LEU A 364 -4.33 -4.23 -19.40
N ALA A 365 -4.47 -3.38 -18.38
CA ALA A 365 -4.62 -1.94 -18.55
C ALA A 365 -3.39 -1.34 -19.27
N ARG A 366 -2.18 -1.82 -18.99
CA ARG A 366 -0.93 -1.33 -19.60
C ARG A 366 -0.91 -1.47 -21.13
N ARG A 367 -1.68 -2.38 -21.70
CA ARG A 367 -1.81 -2.50 -23.16
C ARG A 367 -2.53 -1.31 -23.80
N HIS A 368 -3.26 -0.53 -23.03
CA HIS A 368 -4.14 0.53 -23.50
C HIS A 368 -3.82 1.90 -22.91
N VAL A 369 -3.24 1.92 -21.69
CA VAL A 369 -2.97 3.15 -20.93
C VAL A 369 -1.65 3.03 -20.17
N THR A 370 -1.08 4.16 -19.77
CA THR A 370 0.12 4.21 -18.92
C THR A 370 -0.23 4.55 -17.48
N VAL A 371 -1.40 5.15 -17.25
CA VAL A 371 -1.91 5.55 -15.93
C VAL A 371 -3.30 4.95 -15.73
N SER A 372 -3.59 4.46 -14.51
CA SER A 372 -4.94 4.03 -14.13
C SER A 372 -5.32 4.59 -12.76
N LEU A 373 -6.52 5.17 -12.66
CA LEU A 373 -7.08 5.55 -11.36
C LEU A 373 -7.62 4.31 -10.66
N SER A 374 -7.61 4.31 -9.33
CA SER A 374 -8.12 3.23 -8.49
C SER A 374 -9.02 3.76 -7.37
N GLY A 375 -9.84 2.87 -6.81
CA GLY A 375 -10.75 3.17 -5.69
C GLY A 375 -10.16 2.88 -4.30
N ASP A 376 -8.85 2.66 -4.18
CA ASP A 376 -8.21 2.32 -2.91
C ASP A 376 -8.31 3.48 -1.89
N GLY A 377 -8.43 3.15 -0.61
CA GLY A 377 -8.61 4.10 0.49
C GLY A 377 -10.05 4.29 0.96
N GLY A 378 -11.06 3.94 0.15
CA GLY A 378 -12.46 4.14 0.50
C GLY A 378 -12.94 3.29 1.69
N ASP A 379 -12.44 2.09 1.83
CA ASP A 379 -12.75 1.19 2.95
C ASP A 379 -12.22 1.74 4.29
N GLU A 380 -11.00 2.24 4.31
CA GLU A 380 -10.28 2.75 5.48
C GLU A 380 -10.81 4.10 5.95
N LEU A 381 -11.18 4.97 5.01
CA LEU A 381 -11.64 6.33 5.31
C LEU A 381 -13.13 6.41 5.67
N PHE A 382 -13.96 5.54 5.06
CA PHE A 382 -15.42 5.61 5.17
C PHE A 382 -16.04 4.34 5.78
N GLY A 383 -15.24 3.50 6.43
CA GLY A 383 -15.69 2.38 7.23
C GLY A 383 -16.31 1.24 6.43
N GLY A 384 -15.67 0.81 5.33
CA GLY A 384 -16.21 -0.21 4.43
C GLY A 384 -15.95 -1.66 4.86
N TYR A 385 -15.00 -1.93 5.76
CA TYR A 385 -14.68 -3.30 6.15
C TYR A 385 -15.69 -3.91 7.11
N THR A 386 -16.10 -5.14 6.82
CA THR A 386 -17.04 -5.88 7.68
C THR A 386 -16.48 -6.13 9.08
N ARG A 387 -15.14 -6.16 9.25
CA ARG A 387 -14.49 -6.33 10.55
C ARG A 387 -14.85 -5.25 11.55
N TYR A 388 -15.13 -4.03 11.10
CA TYR A 388 -15.53 -2.92 11.96
C TYR A 388 -16.88 -3.18 12.66
N PHE A 389 -17.85 -3.76 11.94
CA PHE A 389 -19.20 -4.00 12.45
C PHE A 389 -19.31 -5.32 13.20
N VAL A 390 -18.76 -6.38 12.62
CA VAL A 390 -18.74 -7.71 13.23
C VAL A 390 -17.93 -7.66 14.52
N GLY A 391 -16.78 -6.99 14.50
CA GLY A 391 -15.94 -6.82 15.68
C GLY A 391 -16.68 -6.14 16.83
N GLN A 392 -17.36 -5.01 16.57
CA GLN A 392 -18.10 -4.29 17.59
C GLN A 392 -19.28 -5.11 18.17
N ARG A 393 -20.02 -5.83 17.31
CA ARG A 393 -21.14 -6.70 17.75
C ARG A 393 -20.62 -7.87 18.59
N LEU A 394 -19.56 -8.51 18.12
CA LEU A 394 -18.93 -9.64 18.81
C LEU A 394 -18.36 -9.22 20.16
N PHE A 395 -17.68 -8.07 20.22
CA PHE A 395 -17.14 -7.56 21.48
C PHE A 395 -18.24 -7.24 22.49
N ARG A 396 -19.34 -6.60 22.09
CA ARG A 396 -20.48 -6.35 22.99
C ARG A 396 -21.06 -7.64 23.57
N TRP A 397 -21.10 -8.71 22.78
CA TRP A 397 -21.53 -10.02 23.25
C TRP A 397 -20.52 -10.64 24.21
N ILE A 398 -19.23 -10.62 23.87
CA ILE A 398 -18.13 -11.12 24.71
C ILE A 398 -18.03 -10.33 26.02
N ALA A 399 -18.25 -9.02 25.99
CA ALA A 399 -18.17 -8.16 27.17
C ALA A 399 -19.20 -8.56 28.26
N ARG A 400 -20.34 -9.18 27.88
CA ARG A 400 -21.31 -9.74 28.79
C ARG A 400 -20.86 -11.03 29.48
N THR A 401 -19.83 -11.70 28.95
CA THR A 401 -19.26 -12.91 29.55
C THR A 401 -18.24 -12.52 30.63
N PRO A 402 -18.32 -13.05 31.86
CA PRO A 402 -17.36 -12.75 32.92
C PRO A 402 -15.94 -13.02 32.47
N ARG A 403 -15.02 -12.09 32.75
CA ARG A 403 -13.62 -12.15 32.27
C ARG A 403 -12.93 -13.48 32.62
N GLY A 404 -13.13 -14.00 33.83
CA GLY A 404 -12.54 -15.28 34.27
C GLY A 404 -13.02 -16.51 33.49
N MET A 405 -14.21 -16.46 32.86
CA MET A 405 -14.76 -17.58 32.10
C MET A 405 -14.34 -17.57 30.63
N ARG A 406 -13.94 -16.42 30.08
CA ARG A 406 -13.62 -16.26 28.64
C ARG A 406 -12.54 -17.22 28.16
N PRO A 407 -11.39 -17.37 28.85
CA PRO A 407 -10.34 -18.27 28.40
C PRO A 407 -10.78 -19.76 28.42
N ALA A 408 -11.57 -20.15 29.41
CA ALA A 408 -12.10 -21.52 29.50
C ALA A 408 -13.09 -21.80 28.36
N LEU A 409 -14.01 -20.87 28.10
CA LEU A 409 -14.96 -20.97 27.00
C LEU A 409 -14.26 -20.97 25.63
N GLY A 410 -13.27 -20.08 25.44
CA GLY A 410 -12.46 -20.05 24.22
C GLY A 410 -11.74 -21.39 23.98
N ARG A 411 -11.09 -21.96 25.00
CA ARG A 411 -10.47 -23.28 24.90
C ARG A 411 -11.48 -24.39 24.58
N ALA A 412 -12.63 -24.37 25.22
CA ALA A 412 -13.68 -25.37 24.97
C ALA A 412 -14.18 -25.30 23.52
N LEU A 413 -14.51 -24.10 23.02
CA LEU A 413 -14.93 -23.89 21.63
C LEU A 413 -13.83 -24.28 20.62
N GLY A 414 -12.56 -23.91 20.90
CA GLY A 414 -11.43 -24.23 20.04
C GLY A 414 -11.06 -25.72 19.96
N ARG A 415 -11.45 -26.53 20.95
CA ARG A 415 -11.22 -27.98 20.96
C ARG A 415 -12.17 -28.76 20.06
N ILE A 416 -13.35 -28.20 19.75
CA ILE A 416 -14.32 -28.86 18.87
C ILE A 416 -13.83 -28.74 17.42
N PRO A 417 -13.61 -29.84 16.70
CA PRO A 417 -13.17 -29.80 15.31
C PRO A 417 -14.11 -28.98 14.42
N ALA A 418 -13.55 -28.17 13.52
CA ALA A 418 -14.31 -27.28 12.61
C ALA A 418 -15.39 -28.05 11.84
N ARG A 419 -15.10 -29.28 11.39
CA ARG A 419 -16.04 -30.16 10.67
C ARG A 419 -17.33 -30.46 11.45
N MET A 420 -17.28 -30.44 12.80
CA MET A 420 -18.50 -30.69 13.61
C MET A 420 -19.44 -29.50 13.57
N TYR A 421 -18.88 -28.28 13.57
CA TYR A 421 -19.65 -27.05 13.39
C TYR A 421 -20.20 -26.96 11.96
N ASP A 422 -19.41 -27.36 10.96
CA ASP A 422 -19.77 -27.27 9.52
C ASP A 422 -20.90 -28.23 9.15
N ARG A 423 -21.13 -29.30 9.95
CA ARG A 423 -22.34 -30.15 9.82
C ARG A 423 -23.64 -29.39 10.12
N LEU A 424 -23.58 -28.36 10.96
CA LEU A 424 -24.75 -27.54 11.28
C LEU A 424 -24.97 -26.44 10.25
N ARG A 425 -23.87 -25.84 9.76
CA ARG A 425 -23.91 -24.81 8.72
C ARG A 425 -22.53 -24.67 8.08
N PRO A 426 -22.42 -24.60 6.73
CA PRO A 426 -21.14 -24.39 6.04
C PRO A 426 -20.37 -23.18 6.58
N ARG A 427 -19.05 -23.32 6.77
CA ARG A 427 -18.12 -22.31 7.29
C ARG A 427 -18.40 -21.86 8.74
N LEU A 428 -19.21 -22.59 9.51
CA LEU A 428 -19.47 -22.28 10.92
C LEU A 428 -18.23 -22.61 11.78
N GLY A 429 -17.46 -23.64 11.41
CA GLY A 429 -16.26 -24.06 12.13
C GLY A 429 -15.17 -23.00 12.16
N GLU A 430 -14.88 -22.39 11.02
CA GLU A 430 -13.95 -21.27 10.93
C GLU A 430 -14.37 -20.09 11.80
N ARG A 431 -15.67 -19.73 11.74
CA ARG A 431 -16.23 -18.65 12.57
C ARG A 431 -16.16 -18.97 14.06
N ALA A 432 -16.47 -20.20 14.47
CA ALA A 432 -16.40 -20.63 15.85
C ALA A 432 -14.97 -20.59 16.40
N HIS A 433 -13.98 -21.04 15.64
CA HIS A 433 -12.58 -20.98 16.02
C HIS A 433 -12.05 -19.53 16.04
N LYS A 434 -12.53 -18.65 15.14
CA LYS A 434 -12.22 -17.22 15.20
C LYS A 434 -12.79 -16.59 16.48
N VAL A 435 -14.04 -16.90 16.83
CA VAL A 435 -14.67 -16.49 18.10
C VAL A 435 -13.90 -17.04 19.32
N ALA A 436 -13.46 -18.28 19.26
CA ALA A 436 -12.68 -18.92 20.34
C ALA A 436 -11.36 -18.18 20.65
N ARG A 437 -10.68 -17.67 19.62
CA ARG A 437 -9.48 -16.84 19.78
C ARG A 437 -9.82 -15.47 20.36
N VAL A 438 -10.82 -14.82 19.78
CA VAL A 438 -11.25 -13.47 20.18
C VAL A 438 -11.79 -13.43 21.63
N LEU A 439 -12.34 -14.52 22.14
CA LEU A 439 -12.76 -14.64 23.55
C LEU A 439 -11.61 -14.42 24.56
N GLN A 440 -10.36 -14.56 24.13
CA GLN A 440 -9.20 -14.32 24.97
C GLN A 440 -8.74 -12.84 24.97
N ALA A 441 -9.31 -12.00 24.09
CA ALA A 441 -8.96 -10.60 24.01
C ALA A 441 -9.45 -9.83 25.25
N ASN A 442 -8.57 -9.01 25.82
CA ASN A 442 -8.86 -8.23 27.02
C ASN A 442 -9.77 -7.03 26.74
N ASP A 443 -9.63 -6.42 25.56
CA ASP A 443 -10.39 -5.26 25.10
C ASP A 443 -10.66 -5.36 23.58
N ILE A 444 -11.40 -4.36 23.05
CA ILE A 444 -11.80 -4.36 21.64
C ILE A 444 -10.61 -4.14 20.69
N ASP A 445 -9.57 -3.45 21.13
CA ASP A 445 -8.38 -3.20 20.33
C ASP A 445 -7.54 -4.49 20.22
N ALA A 446 -7.37 -5.21 21.33
CA ALA A 446 -6.75 -6.54 21.32
C ALA A 446 -7.55 -7.52 20.43
N MET A 447 -8.89 -7.46 20.47
CA MET A 447 -9.74 -8.23 19.58
C MET A 447 -9.51 -7.89 18.10
N TYR A 448 -9.36 -6.60 17.76
CA TYR A 448 -9.07 -6.19 16.39
C TYR A 448 -7.76 -6.82 15.91
N PHE A 449 -6.68 -6.74 16.70
CA PHE A 449 -5.40 -7.34 16.33
C PHE A 449 -5.48 -8.87 16.21
N GLU A 450 -6.26 -9.56 17.06
CA GLU A 450 -6.52 -11.00 16.89
C GLU A 450 -7.28 -11.31 15.57
N LEU A 451 -8.14 -10.40 15.11
CA LEU A 451 -8.88 -10.57 13.85
C LEU A 451 -8.01 -10.40 12.60
N VAL A 452 -6.98 -9.55 12.67
CA VAL A 452 -6.08 -9.26 11.54
C VAL A 452 -4.76 -10.02 11.61
N SER A 453 -4.47 -10.73 12.73
CA SER A 453 -3.25 -11.52 12.88
C SER A 453 -3.44 -12.97 12.48
N HIS A 454 -2.36 -13.56 11.94
CA HIS A 454 -2.31 -14.95 11.48
C HIS A 454 -1.48 -15.83 12.42
N TRP A 455 -0.16 -15.85 12.26
CA TRP A 455 0.73 -16.61 13.12
C TRP A 455 1.01 -15.84 14.41
N THR A 456 0.54 -16.35 15.55
CA THR A 456 0.77 -15.73 16.87
C THR A 456 2.10 -16.18 17.48
N ALA A 457 2.59 -15.43 18.48
CA ALA A 457 3.90 -15.60 19.12
C ALA A 457 4.21 -17.02 19.65
N ALA A 458 3.19 -17.85 19.88
CA ALA A 458 3.37 -19.22 20.35
C ALA A 458 4.04 -20.18 19.34
N ALA A 459 4.15 -19.77 18.08
CA ALA A 459 4.78 -20.55 17.00
C ALA A 459 6.26 -20.20 16.77
N TRP A 460 6.84 -19.23 17.50
CA TRP A 460 8.18 -18.69 17.24
C TRP A 460 9.01 -18.53 18.51
N PRO A 461 10.35 -18.56 18.40
CA PRO A 461 11.23 -18.34 19.56
C PRO A 461 10.98 -16.98 20.23
N PRO A 462 11.00 -16.91 21.58
CA PRO A 462 10.54 -15.75 22.35
C PRO A 462 11.62 -14.66 22.52
N HIS A 463 12.11 -14.01 21.47
CA HIS A 463 13.12 -12.95 21.63
C HIS A 463 12.95 -11.79 20.63
N SER A 464 11.79 -11.11 20.62
CA SER A 464 11.65 -9.87 19.89
C SER A 464 11.11 -8.78 20.81
N THR A 465 11.83 -7.66 20.87
CA THR A 465 11.45 -6.44 21.59
C THR A 465 10.85 -5.36 20.67
N ALA A 466 10.90 -5.58 19.36
CA ALA A 466 10.40 -4.59 18.39
C ALA A 466 8.87 -4.58 18.34
N VAL A 467 8.31 -3.40 18.52
CA VAL A 467 6.86 -3.14 18.47
C VAL A 467 6.58 -2.23 17.28
N ALA A 468 5.76 -2.69 16.32
CA ALA A 468 5.31 -1.81 15.25
C ALA A 468 4.47 -0.66 15.82
N PRO A 469 4.53 0.57 15.25
CA PRO A 469 3.79 1.73 15.78
C PRO A 469 2.31 1.49 15.98
N VAL A 470 1.68 0.70 15.11
CA VAL A 470 0.27 0.31 15.22
C VAL A 470 -0.02 -0.53 16.49
N LEU A 471 0.97 -1.19 17.05
CA LEU A 471 0.86 -1.98 18.29
C LEU A 471 1.25 -1.18 19.55
N ASP A 472 1.86 -0.01 19.39
CA ASP A 472 2.28 0.85 20.50
C ASP A 472 1.14 1.77 20.95
N ARG A 473 0.47 1.38 22.01
CA ARG A 473 -0.67 2.12 22.58
C ARG A 473 -0.35 3.56 22.98
N ALA A 474 0.91 3.88 23.29
CA ALA A 474 1.33 5.23 23.65
C ALA A 474 1.27 6.20 22.46
N GLN A 475 1.34 5.68 21.26
CA GLN A 475 1.27 6.47 20.02
C GLN A 475 -0.15 6.66 19.49
N TRP A 476 -1.15 5.98 20.05
CA TRP A 476 -2.52 6.06 19.55
C TRP A 476 -3.19 7.39 19.90
N PRO A 477 -4.01 7.95 18.99
CA PRO A 477 -4.86 9.08 19.33
C PRO A 477 -5.96 8.66 20.31
N ALA A 478 -6.38 9.58 21.14
CA ALA A 478 -7.47 9.36 22.11
C ALA A 478 -8.83 9.40 21.40
N LEU A 479 -9.14 8.39 20.58
CA LEU A 479 -10.41 8.23 19.89
C LEU A 479 -11.39 7.45 20.78
N ALA A 480 -12.56 8.04 21.04
CA ALA A 480 -13.57 7.45 21.92
C ALA A 480 -14.26 6.24 21.29
N ASP A 481 -14.56 6.30 19.98
CA ASP A 481 -15.27 5.24 19.29
C ASP A 481 -14.31 4.12 18.83
N PRO A 482 -14.59 2.86 19.17
CA PRO A 482 -13.76 1.73 18.76
C PRO A 482 -13.65 1.54 17.24
N VAL A 483 -14.72 1.87 16.49
CA VAL A 483 -14.68 1.76 15.01
C VAL A 483 -13.73 2.79 14.44
N GLU A 484 -13.73 4.01 14.97
CA GLU A 484 -12.77 5.04 14.55
C GLU A 484 -11.32 4.64 14.88
N ARG A 485 -11.08 3.97 16.03
CA ARG A 485 -9.74 3.42 16.33
C ARG A 485 -9.33 2.34 15.33
N MET A 486 -10.22 1.40 14.99
CA MET A 486 -9.94 0.36 13.98
C MET A 486 -9.64 0.97 12.60
N MET A 487 -10.42 1.99 12.18
CA MET A 487 -10.18 2.74 10.95
C MET A 487 -8.81 3.44 10.98
N TYR A 488 -8.43 4.02 12.12
CA TYR A 488 -7.11 4.62 12.30
C TYR A 488 -5.98 3.59 12.19
N PHE A 489 -6.11 2.42 12.82
CA PHE A 489 -5.10 1.35 12.73
C PHE A 489 -4.90 0.88 11.30
N ASP A 490 -6.00 0.74 10.55
CA ASP A 490 -5.91 0.40 9.13
C ASP A 490 -5.21 1.51 8.32
N GLN A 491 -5.47 2.77 8.58
CA GLN A 491 -4.86 3.90 7.87
C GLN A 491 -3.35 4.04 8.10
N ILE A 492 -2.84 3.63 9.27
CA ILE A 492 -1.39 3.76 9.59
C ILE A 492 -0.57 2.49 9.36
N SER A 493 -1.20 1.36 9.05
CA SER A 493 -0.50 0.07 8.85
C SER A 493 -1.02 -0.68 7.63
N TYR A 494 -2.25 -1.19 7.68
CA TYR A 494 -2.80 -2.01 6.60
C TYR A 494 -2.86 -1.28 5.25
N LEU A 495 -3.28 -0.02 5.25
CA LEU A 495 -3.35 0.79 4.03
C LEU A 495 -1.97 1.03 3.40
N PRO A 496 -0.95 1.61 4.09
CA PRO A 496 0.34 1.89 3.46
C PRO A 496 1.20 0.64 3.22
N ASP A 497 1.13 -0.38 4.09
CA ASP A 497 2.08 -1.48 4.09
C ASP A 497 1.52 -2.78 3.46
N ASP A 498 0.19 -2.88 3.28
CA ASP A 498 -0.46 -3.96 2.53
C ASP A 498 -1.07 -3.44 1.23
N ILE A 499 -2.15 -2.64 1.32
CA ILE A 499 -2.95 -2.23 0.15
C ILE A 499 -2.09 -1.45 -0.85
N LEU A 500 -1.44 -0.35 -0.41
CA LEU A 500 -0.66 0.50 -1.30
C LEU A 500 0.64 -0.17 -1.75
N ALA A 501 1.29 -0.96 -0.88
CA ALA A 501 2.45 -1.78 -1.27
C ALA A 501 2.07 -2.78 -2.37
N LYS A 502 0.92 -3.46 -2.24
CA LYS A 502 0.39 -4.37 -3.26
C LYS A 502 0.15 -3.65 -4.58
N VAL A 503 -0.61 -2.55 -4.55
CA VAL A 503 -0.97 -1.80 -5.76
C VAL A 503 0.29 -1.30 -6.46
N ASP A 504 1.22 -0.65 -5.74
CA ASP A 504 2.46 -0.14 -6.31
C ASP A 504 3.30 -1.26 -6.95
N ARG A 505 3.55 -2.37 -6.23
CA ARG A 505 4.41 -3.45 -6.76
C ARG A 505 3.78 -4.18 -7.94
N ALA A 506 2.49 -4.52 -7.84
CA ALA A 506 1.78 -5.24 -8.88
C ALA A 506 1.62 -4.42 -10.16
N SER A 507 1.30 -3.13 -10.06
CA SER A 507 1.15 -2.23 -11.20
C SER A 507 2.51 -1.89 -11.83
N MET A 508 3.54 -1.63 -11.00
CA MET A 508 4.87 -1.32 -11.50
C MET A 508 5.59 -2.51 -12.13
N ALA A 509 5.28 -3.74 -11.72
CA ALA A 509 5.74 -4.93 -12.43
C ALA A 509 5.24 -4.99 -13.89
N ALA A 510 4.17 -4.25 -14.20
CA ALA A 510 3.64 -4.04 -15.55
C ALA A 510 3.99 -2.66 -16.15
N SER A 511 4.82 -1.83 -15.49
CA SER A 511 5.12 -0.44 -15.87
C SER A 511 3.85 0.42 -16.04
N LEU A 512 2.89 0.26 -15.13
CA LEU A 512 1.64 1.02 -15.08
C LEU A 512 1.63 1.90 -13.82
N GLU A 513 1.30 3.18 -13.96
CA GLU A 513 1.08 4.05 -12.80
C GLU A 513 -0.34 3.91 -12.25
N SER A 514 -0.47 3.62 -10.95
CA SER A 514 -1.75 3.72 -10.23
C SER A 514 -1.84 5.05 -9.47
N ARG A 515 -3.02 5.68 -9.52
CA ARG A 515 -3.38 6.92 -8.82
C ARG A 515 -4.63 6.70 -7.97
N GLU A 516 -4.57 7.08 -6.70
CA GLU A 516 -5.60 6.83 -5.68
C GLU A 516 -6.29 8.15 -5.27
N PRO A 517 -7.37 8.59 -5.95
CA PRO A 517 -8.03 9.87 -5.67
C PRO A 517 -8.61 9.98 -4.26
N LEU A 518 -9.08 8.86 -3.69
CA LEU A 518 -9.64 8.82 -2.34
C LEU A 518 -8.58 9.12 -1.27
N LEU A 519 -7.29 8.98 -1.59
CA LEU A 519 -6.17 9.28 -0.68
C LEU A 519 -5.67 10.73 -0.78
N ASP A 520 -6.38 11.62 -1.45
CA ASP A 520 -6.12 13.05 -1.32
C ASP A 520 -6.21 13.46 0.16
N TYR A 521 -5.18 14.13 0.68
CA TYR A 521 -5.11 14.43 2.11
C TYR A 521 -6.29 15.30 2.59
N ARG A 522 -6.86 16.15 1.71
CA ARG A 522 -8.05 16.96 2.02
C ARG A 522 -9.27 16.09 2.26
N LEU A 523 -9.40 14.97 1.51
CA LEU A 523 -10.44 13.97 1.72
C LEU A 523 -10.21 13.18 3.01
N VAL A 524 -8.95 12.84 3.33
CA VAL A 524 -8.61 12.18 4.60
C VAL A 524 -9.01 13.06 5.80
N GLU A 525 -8.64 14.33 5.77
CA GLU A 525 -8.98 15.31 6.81
C GLU A 525 -10.50 15.53 6.91
N PHE A 526 -11.18 15.67 5.78
CA PHE A 526 -12.65 15.76 5.74
C PHE A 526 -13.32 14.51 6.29
N ALA A 527 -12.86 13.31 5.92
CA ALA A 527 -13.39 12.06 6.42
C ALA A 527 -13.27 11.94 7.95
N TRP A 528 -12.21 12.48 8.56
CA TRP A 528 -12.07 12.54 10.01
C TRP A 528 -13.01 13.54 10.68
N ARG A 529 -13.39 14.62 9.99
CA ARG A 529 -14.42 15.56 10.48
C ARG A 529 -15.82 14.97 10.47
N LEU A 530 -16.12 14.04 9.57
CA LEU A 530 -17.45 13.44 9.49
C LEU A 530 -17.79 12.63 10.76
N PRO A 531 -18.97 12.83 11.36
CA PRO A 531 -19.50 11.93 12.39
C PRO A 531 -19.55 10.49 11.89
N LEU A 532 -19.24 9.52 12.75
CA LEU A 532 -19.25 8.11 12.37
C LEU A 532 -20.59 7.66 11.76
N SER A 533 -21.71 8.23 12.20
CA SER A 533 -23.06 7.94 11.67
C SER A 533 -23.23 8.28 10.18
N MET A 534 -22.43 9.23 9.64
CA MET A 534 -22.42 9.57 8.21
C MET A 534 -21.53 8.63 7.40
N LYS A 535 -20.60 7.93 8.04
CA LYS A 535 -19.76 6.90 7.43
C LYS A 535 -20.40 5.52 7.53
N VAL A 536 -20.95 5.21 8.70
CA VAL A 536 -21.42 3.87 9.07
C VAL A 536 -22.78 3.95 9.77
N ARG A 537 -23.79 3.23 9.26
CA ARG A 537 -25.10 3.11 9.92
C ARG A 537 -25.73 1.76 9.63
N ALA A 538 -26.36 1.16 10.65
CA ALA A 538 -27.10 -0.11 10.54
C ALA A 538 -26.30 -1.28 9.91
N GLY A 539 -24.97 -1.29 10.10
CA GLY A 539 -24.10 -2.33 9.54
C GLY A 539 -23.73 -2.14 8.06
N LYS A 540 -24.08 -1.00 7.46
CA LYS A 540 -23.63 -0.58 6.13
C LYS A 540 -22.57 0.52 6.30
N GLY A 541 -21.41 0.36 5.65
CA GLY A 541 -20.34 1.37 5.57
C GLY A 541 -20.46 2.23 4.32
N LYS A 542 -19.53 3.21 4.19
CA LYS A 542 -19.40 4.11 3.03
C LYS A 542 -20.67 4.93 2.74
N ARG A 543 -21.42 5.27 3.79
CA ARG A 543 -22.76 5.83 3.61
C ARG A 543 -22.76 7.12 2.79
N VAL A 544 -21.92 8.08 3.16
CA VAL A 544 -21.83 9.36 2.43
C VAL A 544 -21.26 9.16 1.00
N LEU A 545 -20.31 8.23 0.80
CA LEU A 545 -19.81 7.87 -0.55
C LEU A 545 -20.92 7.30 -1.43
N ARG A 546 -21.76 6.39 -0.87
CA ARG A 546 -22.93 5.84 -1.58
C ARG A 546 -23.91 6.92 -1.99
N ARG A 547 -24.13 7.92 -1.11
CA ARG A 547 -25.01 9.04 -1.40
C ARG A 547 -24.51 9.89 -2.57
N VAL A 548 -23.21 10.09 -2.67
CA VAL A 548 -22.61 10.74 -3.86
C VAL A 548 -22.75 9.84 -5.09
N LEU A 549 -22.38 8.55 -4.98
CA LEU A 549 -22.43 7.61 -6.10
C LEU A 549 -23.84 7.48 -6.71
N TYR A 550 -24.89 7.45 -5.90
CA TYR A 550 -26.27 7.27 -6.38
C TYR A 550 -26.83 8.48 -7.16
N ARG A 551 -26.10 9.58 -7.22
CA ARG A 551 -26.40 10.67 -8.15
C ARG A 551 -25.98 10.35 -9.60
N TYR A 552 -25.06 9.40 -9.77
CA TYR A 552 -24.47 9.01 -11.05
C TYR A 552 -24.84 7.60 -11.49
N VAL A 553 -25.02 6.68 -10.56
CA VAL A 553 -25.26 5.25 -10.81
C VAL A 553 -26.45 4.79 -9.97
N PRO A 554 -27.47 4.13 -10.57
CA PRO A 554 -28.60 3.58 -9.84
C PRO A 554 -28.18 2.63 -8.71
N GLU A 555 -28.88 2.69 -7.57
CA GLU A 555 -28.58 1.89 -6.39
C GLU A 555 -28.59 0.38 -6.70
N GLU A 556 -29.50 -0.06 -7.58
CA GLU A 556 -29.67 -1.46 -7.95
C GLU A 556 -28.42 -2.07 -8.62
N LEU A 557 -27.61 -1.26 -9.28
CA LEU A 557 -26.35 -1.71 -9.89
C LEU A 557 -25.22 -1.88 -8.86
N ILE A 558 -25.36 -1.27 -7.68
CA ILE A 558 -24.31 -1.20 -6.65
C ILE A 558 -24.62 -2.08 -5.44
N GLU A 559 -25.90 -2.16 -5.01
CA GLU A 559 -26.30 -2.86 -3.80
C GLU A 559 -26.30 -4.37 -4.00
N ARG A 560 -25.20 -4.98 -3.60
CA ARG A 560 -24.99 -6.43 -3.60
C ARG A 560 -24.13 -6.84 -2.41
N PRO A 561 -24.12 -8.11 -2.01
CA PRO A 561 -23.17 -8.61 -1.03
C PRO A 561 -21.74 -8.29 -1.50
N LYS A 562 -20.91 -7.70 -0.62
CA LYS A 562 -19.51 -7.40 -0.92
C LYS A 562 -18.78 -8.70 -1.25
N MET A 563 -18.22 -8.80 -2.44
CA MET A 563 -17.25 -9.81 -2.84
C MET A 563 -15.85 -9.21 -2.65
N GLY A 564 -14.90 -10.01 -2.24
CA GLY A 564 -13.51 -9.56 -2.14
C GLY A 564 -12.80 -9.75 -3.48
N PHE A 565 -11.85 -8.88 -3.79
CA PHE A 565 -10.94 -9.02 -4.94
C PHE A 565 -9.90 -10.11 -4.64
N GLY A 566 -10.36 -11.35 -4.46
CA GLY A 566 -9.56 -12.49 -4.04
C GLY A 566 -9.70 -13.67 -4.99
N ILE A 567 -8.86 -14.68 -4.75
CA ILE A 567 -8.85 -15.95 -5.46
C ILE A 567 -9.34 -17.09 -4.55
N PRO A 568 -9.83 -18.21 -5.07
CA PRO A 568 -10.26 -19.36 -4.27
C PRO A 568 -9.05 -20.15 -3.71
N LEU A 569 -8.18 -19.46 -2.98
CA LEU A 569 -6.88 -19.95 -2.52
C LEU A 569 -6.96 -21.29 -1.77
N GLY A 570 -7.97 -21.45 -0.91
CA GLY A 570 -8.14 -22.68 -0.14
C GLY A 570 -8.46 -23.90 -1.01
N ALA A 571 -9.24 -23.72 -2.08
CA ALA A 571 -9.50 -24.77 -3.06
C ALA A 571 -8.25 -25.06 -3.91
N TRP A 572 -7.55 -24.02 -4.33
CA TRP A 572 -6.35 -24.17 -5.14
C TRP A 572 -5.21 -24.88 -4.40
N LEU A 573 -4.99 -24.60 -3.13
CA LEU A 573 -3.98 -25.30 -2.31
C LEU A 573 -4.32 -26.80 -2.09
N ARG A 574 -5.59 -27.16 -2.16
CA ARG A 574 -6.02 -28.59 -2.13
C ARG A 574 -6.02 -29.24 -3.49
N GLY A 575 -6.02 -28.47 -4.57
CA GLY A 575 -6.09 -28.89 -5.96
C GLY A 575 -4.83 -28.51 -6.75
N PRO A 576 -4.92 -27.56 -7.71
CA PRO A 576 -3.87 -27.30 -8.70
C PRO A 576 -2.56 -26.77 -8.10
N LEU A 577 -2.59 -26.10 -6.97
CA LEU A 577 -1.38 -25.62 -6.29
C LEU A 577 -0.76 -26.65 -5.34
N ARG A 578 -1.36 -27.82 -5.15
CA ARG A 578 -0.87 -28.81 -4.19
C ARG A 578 0.55 -29.27 -4.50
N ASP A 579 0.80 -29.68 -5.74
CA ASP A 579 2.09 -30.22 -6.16
C ASP A 579 3.19 -29.16 -6.17
N TRP A 580 2.84 -27.89 -6.37
CA TRP A 580 3.74 -26.75 -6.24
C TRP A 580 4.04 -26.45 -4.76
N ALA A 581 3.05 -26.50 -3.87
CA ALA A 581 3.17 -26.15 -2.47
C ALA A 581 3.91 -27.23 -1.62
N GLU A 582 3.72 -28.53 -1.93
CA GLU A 582 4.27 -29.65 -1.15
C GLU A 582 5.80 -29.59 -1.01
N PRO A 583 6.61 -29.36 -2.07
CA PRO A 583 8.05 -29.22 -1.94
C PRO A 583 8.47 -28.04 -1.08
N LEU A 584 7.80 -26.89 -1.21
CA LEU A 584 8.09 -25.66 -0.46
C LEU A 584 7.76 -25.80 1.04
N LEU A 585 6.78 -26.63 1.37
CA LEU A 585 6.35 -26.93 2.74
C LEU A 585 7.01 -28.21 3.30
N SER A 586 7.94 -28.84 2.58
CA SER A 586 8.69 -29.99 3.11
C SER A 586 9.53 -29.60 4.33
N GLU A 587 9.77 -30.53 5.26
CA GLU A 587 10.60 -30.25 6.43
C GLU A 587 12.00 -29.77 6.07
N ALA A 588 12.59 -30.31 4.99
CA ALA A 588 13.90 -29.89 4.50
C ALA A 588 13.89 -28.43 4.03
N ALA A 589 12.91 -28.04 3.21
CA ALA A 589 12.76 -26.66 2.72
C ALA A 589 12.52 -25.68 3.87
N LEU A 590 11.64 -26.01 4.81
CA LEU A 590 11.33 -25.16 5.96
C LEU A 590 12.54 -24.93 6.89
N ARG A 591 13.44 -25.93 7.02
CA ARG A 591 14.67 -25.83 7.83
C ARG A 591 15.84 -25.16 7.10
N LYS A 592 15.79 -25.05 5.77
CA LYS A 592 16.92 -24.59 4.93
C LYS A 592 17.58 -23.30 5.42
N HIS A 593 16.80 -22.33 5.84
CA HIS A 593 17.28 -21.02 6.27
C HIS A 593 17.34 -20.82 7.80
N GLY A 594 16.93 -21.81 8.60
CA GLY A 594 16.91 -21.71 10.07
C GLY A 594 15.92 -20.66 10.63
N LEU A 595 14.90 -20.30 9.84
CA LEU A 595 13.93 -19.26 10.16
C LEU A 595 12.58 -19.80 10.64
N LEU A 596 12.24 -21.04 10.30
CA LEU A 596 10.91 -21.63 10.50
C LEU A 596 10.99 -22.94 11.31
N ASP A 597 9.98 -23.17 12.16
CA ASP A 597 9.73 -24.48 12.77
C ASP A 597 8.79 -25.30 11.85
N PRO A 598 9.24 -26.43 11.29
CA PRO A 598 8.42 -27.23 10.41
C PRO A 598 7.18 -27.85 11.06
N ALA A 599 7.24 -28.19 12.35
CA ALA A 599 6.22 -29.02 12.98
C ALA A 599 4.81 -28.38 12.94
N PRO A 600 4.60 -27.12 13.39
CA PRO A 600 3.28 -26.48 13.34
C PRO A 600 2.81 -26.20 11.90
N ILE A 601 3.74 -25.97 10.97
CA ILE A 601 3.43 -25.69 9.56
C ILE A 601 2.92 -26.97 8.88
N ARG A 602 3.64 -28.10 9.04
CA ARG A 602 3.25 -29.40 8.50
C ARG A 602 1.93 -29.90 9.09
N ALA A 603 1.70 -29.68 10.38
CA ALA A 603 0.42 -30.01 11.00
C ALA A 603 -0.74 -29.29 10.33
N LYS A 604 -0.63 -27.96 10.13
CA LYS A 604 -1.66 -27.17 9.44
C LYS A 604 -1.84 -27.57 7.97
N TRP A 605 -0.75 -27.88 7.26
CA TRP A 605 -0.81 -28.37 5.89
C TRP A 605 -1.60 -29.67 5.79
N ASN A 606 -1.31 -30.65 6.66
CA ASN A 606 -2.03 -31.91 6.69
C ASN A 606 -3.51 -31.75 7.05
N GLU A 607 -3.83 -30.86 8.00
CA GLU A 607 -5.23 -30.53 8.33
C GLU A 607 -5.97 -29.88 7.16
N HIS A 608 -5.29 -28.98 6.45
CA HIS A 608 -5.84 -28.30 5.27
C HIS A 608 -6.15 -29.28 4.13
N LEU A 609 -5.20 -30.15 3.79
CA LEU A 609 -5.38 -31.19 2.78
C LEU A 609 -6.49 -32.17 3.13
N ALA A 610 -6.61 -32.53 4.41
CA ALA A 610 -7.67 -33.40 4.91
C ALA A 610 -9.05 -32.71 4.99
N GLY A 611 -9.17 -31.44 4.61
CA GLY A 611 -10.41 -30.67 4.71
C GLY A 611 -10.91 -30.48 6.16
N ARG A 612 -10.04 -30.69 7.17
CA ARG A 612 -10.41 -30.55 8.59
C ARG A 612 -10.51 -29.09 9.01
N TYR A 613 -9.68 -28.25 8.42
CA TYR A 613 -9.63 -26.81 8.66
C TYR A 613 -9.12 -26.09 7.40
N ASP A 614 -9.58 -24.86 7.15
CA ASP A 614 -9.07 -24.03 6.06
C ASP A 614 -7.96 -23.12 6.57
N TRP A 615 -6.71 -23.55 6.39
CA TRP A 615 -5.50 -22.81 6.79
C TRP A 615 -4.92 -21.97 5.65
N ASN A 616 -5.71 -21.60 4.64
CA ASN A 616 -5.26 -20.98 3.41
C ASN A 616 -4.32 -19.79 3.62
N PHE A 617 -4.71 -18.75 4.36
CA PHE A 617 -3.89 -17.55 4.58
C PHE A 617 -2.62 -17.84 5.40
N TYR A 618 -2.70 -18.74 6.38
CA TYR A 618 -1.53 -19.16 7.17
C TYR A 618 -0.48 -19.83 6.30
N LEU A 619 -0.91 -20.77 5.48
CA LEU A 619 -0.04 -21.53 4.58
C LEU A 619 0.47 -20.65 3.44
N TRP A 620 -0.38 -19.77 2.93
CA TRP A 620 0.01 -18.82 1.89
C TRP A 620 1.12 -17.88 2.37
N GLY A 621 1.05 -17.40 3.62
CA GLY A 621 2.12 -16.61 4.23
C GLY A 621 3.46 -17.36 4.25
N ILE A 622 3.46 -18.65 4.59
CA ILE A 622 4.69 -19.45 4.56
C ILE A 622 5.18 -19.69 3.12
N LEU A 623 4.27 -20.00 2.19
CA LEU A 623 4.61 -20.23 0.79
C LEU A 623 5.22 -18.97 0.15
N MET A 624 4.64 -17.80 0.38
CA MET A 624 5.18 -16.54 -0.14
C MET A 624 6.55 -16.19 0.48
N LEU A 625 6.77 -16.50 1.76
CA LEU A 625 8.09 -16.38 2.37
C LEU A 625 9.11 -17.29 1.67
N GLN A 626 8.76 -18.56 1.42
CA GLN A 626 9.67 -19.51 0.75
C GLN A 626 9.98 -19.06 -0.70
N VAL A 627 8.95 -18.64 -1.46
CA VAL A 627 9.12 -18.11 -2.82
C VAL A 627 10.03 -16.88 -2.84
N TRP A 628 9.86 -15.99 -1.84
CA TRP A 628 10.71 -14.81 -1.72
C TRP A 628 12.14 -15.18 -1.34
N LEU A 629 12.36 -16.10 -0.39
CA LEU A 629 13.69 -16.57 0.01
C LEU A 629 14.44 -17.20 -1.17
N ASP A 630 13.76 -18.02 -1.98
CA ASP A 630 14.37 -18.62 -3.17
C ASP A 630 14.68 -17.57 -4.27
N ALA A 631 13.88 -16.52 -4.40
CA ALA A 631 14.13 -15.42 -5.34
C ALA A 631 15.20 -14.43 -4.84
N ALA A 632 15.39 -14.35 -3.53
CA ALA A 632 16.36 -13.50 -2.86
C ALA A 632 17.74 -14.15 -2.72
N ALA A 633 17.85 -15.47 -2.84
CA ALA A 633 19.13 -16.21 -2.85
C ALA A 633 19.88 -15.96 -4.14
#